data_f82e84b385ed6f4eee9471911e3b65a8
#
_entry.id   f82e84b385ed6f4eee9471911e3b65a8
#
_cell.length_a   1.000
_cell.length_b   1.000
_cell.length_c   1.000
_cell.angle_alpha   90.00
_cell.angle_beta   90.00
_cell.angle_gamma   90.00
#
_symmetry.space_group_name_H-M   'P 1'
#
loop_
_entity.id
_entity.type
_entity.pdbx_description
1 polymer ?
#
loop_
_entity_poly.entity_id
_entity_poly.type
_entity_poly.pdbx_seq_one_letter_code
_entity_poly.pdbx_strand_id
1 'polypeptide(L)'
;MKKITIAIDGHSSCGKSTMAKDLAREVGYVYVDTGAMYRSVTLYALRHNLFNADGSVKTAELEQQMPQIQISFKFNAETGRPDTYLNGECVEKEIRSLEVSNHVSPIAAVGFVRTAMVTQQQQMGKDKGVVMDGRDIGTTVFPDAELKIFVTASAEVRAQRRFDELKAKGMPADFDDILKNVQERDYIDSHREVSPLRKADDAIELDNSYMTIPEQKQWLMDRFKEKIDQ
;
A
#
# COMPACT_ATOMS: atom_id res chain seq x y z
N MET A 1 6.59 -26.76 -3.65
CA MET A 1 5.78 -25.83 -4.49
C MET A 1 6.69 -24.70 -4.94
N LYS A 2 6.67 -24.33 -6.21
CA LYS A 2 7.47 -23.19 -6.76
C LYS A 2 6.99 -21.91 -6.10
N LYS A 3 7.89 -21.15 -5.48
CA LYS A 3 7.55 -19.84 -4.91
C LYS A 3 7.50 -18.80 -6.02
N ILE A 4 6.49 -17.95 -6.01
CA ILE A 4 6.33 -16.83 -6.94
C ILE A 4 6.24 -15.50 -6.20
N THR A 5 6.41 -14.40 -6.92
CA THR A 5 6.14 -13.05 -6.45
C THR A 5 4.77 -12.61 -6.94
N ILE A 6 3.95 -12.07 -6.04
CA ILE A 6 2.60 -11.61 -6.34
C ILE A 6 2.52 -10.11 -6.09
N ALA A 7 2.24 -9.35 -7.15
CA ALA A 7 2.07 -7.91 -7.12
C ALA A 7 0.58 -7.55 -7.19
N ILE A 8 0.09 -6.75 -6.24
CA ILE A 8 -1.31 -6.28 -6.21
C ILE A 8 -1.31 -4.75 -6.17
N ASP A 9 -1.56 -4.13 -7.32
CA ASP A 9 -1.59 -2.68 -7.48
C ASP A 9 -3.03 -2.14 -7.59
N GLY A 10 -3.19 -0.84 -7.44
CA GLY A 10 -4.47 -0.15 -7.59
C GLY A 10 -4.64 1.02 -6.62
N HIS A 11 -5.72 1.75 -6.74
CA HIS A 11 -6.01 2.97 -5.98
C HIS A 11 -6.18 2.73 -4.47
N SER A 12 -6.22 3.83 -3.69
CA SER A 12 -6.49 3.74 -2.25
C SER A 12 -7.90 3.22 -1.98
N SER A 13 -8.08 2.56 -0.84
CA SER A 13 -9.39 2.06 -0.35
C SER A 13 -10.12 1.06 -1.28
N CYS A 14 -9.45 0.48 -2.28
CA CYS A 14 -10.05 -0.57 -3.12
C CYS A 14 -9.94 -1.99 -2.53
N GLY A 15 -9.46 -2.14 -1.29
CA GLY A 15 -9.43 -3.45 -0.60
C GLY A 15 -8.19 -4.30 -0.84
N LYS A 16 -7.18 -3.82 -1.58
CA LYS A 16 -5.95 -4.56 -1.90
C LYS A 16 -5.28 -5.22 -0.70
N SER A 17 -5.09 -4.45 0.38
CA SER A 17 -4.38 -4.94 1.57
C SER A 17 -5.11 -6.11 2.24
N THR A 18 -6.46 -6.11 2.24
CA THR A 18 -7.25 -7.24 2.74
C THR A 18 -7.05 -8.46 1.87
N MET A 19 -7.19 -8.30 0.55
CA MET A 19 -6.98 -9.38 -0.43
C MET A 19 -5.56 -9.96 -0.35
N ALA A 20 -4.54 -9.09 -0.30
CA ALA A 20 -3.13 -9.49 -0.24
C ALA A 20 -2.82 -10.27 1.05
N LYS A 21 -3.32 -9.80 2.19
CA LYS A 21 -3.16 -10.49 3.49
C LYS A 21 -3.81 -11.86 3.49
N ASP A 22 -5.05 -11.94 3.01
CA ASP A 22 -5.80 -13.19 2.99
C ASP A 22 -5.13 -14.21 2.07
N LEU A 23 -4.69 -13.79 0.87
CA LEU A 23 -3.95 -14.66 -0.03
C LEU A 23 -2.64 -15.12 0.61
N ALA A 24 -1.82 -14.21 1.13
CA ALA A 24 -0.53 -14.53 1.72
C ALA A 24 -0.67 -15.58 2.84
N ARG A 25 -1.65 -15.40 3.72
CA ARG A 25 -1.97 -16.36 4.79
C ARG A 25 -2.37 -17.74 4.25
N GLU A 26 -3.20 -17.77 3.22
CA GLU A 26 -3.72 -19.02 2.64
C GLU A 26 -2.61 -19.85 1.97
N VAL A 27 -1.69 -19.17 1.29
CA VAL A 27 -0.62 -19.83 0.51
C VAL A 27 0.71 -19.93 1.28
N GLY A 28 0.76 -19.43 2.51
CA GLY A 28 1.97 -19.46 3.34
C GLY A 28 3.08 -18.52 2.87
N TYR A 29 2.72 -17.39 2.23
CA TYR A 29 3.65 -16.38 1.75
C TYR A 29 3.79 -15.22 2.73
N VAL A 30 4.89 -14.46 2.60
CA VAL A 30 5.08 -13.23 3.37
C VAL A 30 4.25 -12.12 2.76
N TYR A 31 3.47 -11.43 3.57
CA TYR A 31 2.76 -10.22 3.16
C TYR A 31 3.58 -8.97 3.48
N VAL A 32 3.67 -8.05 2.51
CA VAL A 32 4.33 -6.74 2.67
C VAL A 32 3.37 -5.61 2.29
N ASP A 33 3.04 -4.76 3.27
CA ASP A 33 2.24 -3.54 3.11
C ASP A 33 3.16 -2.36 2.73
N THR A 34 3.31 -2.08 1.43
CA THR A 34 4.16 -0.96 1.01
C THR A 34 3.57 0.39 1.39
N GLY A 35 2.24 0.48 1.48
CA GLY A 35 1.57 1.68 1.98
C GLY A 35 1.98 1.99 3.43
N ALA A 36 2.18 0.98 4.27
CA ALA A 36 2.70 1.18 5.63
C ALA A 36 4.12 1.74 5.62
N MET A 37 4.97 1.37 4.66
CA MET A 37 6.32 1.93 4.53
C MET A 37 6.28 3.44 4.25
N TYR A 38 5.51 3.88 3.26
CA TYR A 38 5.37 5.31 2.96
C TYR A 38 4.72 6.08 4.12
N ARG A 39 3.75 5.47 4.81
CA ARG A 39 3.15 6.06 6.02
C ARG A 39 4.14 6.19 7.16
N SER A 40 5.09 5.27 7.30
CA SER A 40 6.15 5.37 8.31
C SER A 40 7.11 6.53 8.01
N VAL A 41 7.48 6.74 6.75
CA VAL A 41 8.25 7.93 6.33
C VAL A 41 7.45 9.20 6.60
N THR A 42 6.14 9.18 6.34
CA THR A 42 5.24 10.32 6.61
C THR A 42 5.18 10.62 8.12
N LEU A 43 5.01 9.60 8.95
CA LEU A 43 5.00 9.77 10.41
C LEU A 43 6.33 10.34 10.92
N TYR A 44 7.45 9.84 10.40
CA TYR A 44 8.77 10.40 10.69
C TYR A 44 8.83 11.89 10.33
N ALA A 45 8.40 12.25 9.12
CA ALA A 45 8.39 13.63 8.65
C ALA A 45 7.50 14.55 9.52
N LEU A 46 6.33 14.06 9.95
CA LEU A 46 5.45 14.80 10.88
C LEU A 46 6.12 15.01 12.24
N ARG A 47 6.68 13.96 12.83
CA ARG A 47 7.37 14.02 14.14
C ARG A 47 8.59 14.95 14.14
N HIS A 48 9.22 15.17 12.95
CA HIS A 48 10.40 16.02 12.80
C HIS A 48 10.10 17.37 12.12
N ASN A 49 8.81 17.76 12.02
CA ASN A 49 8.38 19.03 11.42
C ASN A 49 8.91 19.26 9.99
N LEU A 50 8.92 18.19 9.15
CA LEU A 50 9.43 18.20 7.78
C LEU A 50 8.35 18.56 6.73
N PHE A 51 7.27 19.21 7.16
CA PHE A 51 6.27 19.82 6.30
C PHE A 51 6.28 21.33 6.47
N ASN A 52 6.05 22.05 5.37
CA ASN A 52 5.80 23.48 5.37
C ASN A 52 4.36 23.77 5.81
N ALA A 53 4.07 25.04 6.09
CA ALA A 53 2.72 25.47 6.49
C ALA A 53 1.64 25.22 5.42
N ASP A 54 2.01 25.13 4.16
CA ASP A 54 1.15 24.80 3.02
C ASP A 54 0.97 23.29 2.79
N GLY A 55 1.57 22.45 3.64
CA GLY A 55 1.54 21.00 3.52
C GLY A 55 2.54 20.39 2.56
N SER A 56 3.37 21.19 1.88
CA SER A 56 4.46 20.69 1.05
C SER A 56 5.60 20.11 1.88
N VAL A 57 6.33 19.15 1.32
CA VAL A 57 7.44 18.45 1.99
C VAL A 57 8.71 19.30 1.94
N LYS A 58 9.40 19.44 3.06
CA LYS A 58 10.77 19.98 3.15
C LYS A 58 11.76 18.94 2.62
N THR A 59 11.85 18.86 1.30
CA THR A 59 12.56 17.77 0.61
C THR A 59 14.03 17.67 0.96
N ALA A 60 14.74 18.81 1.03
CA ALA A 60 16.17 18.81 1.34
C ALA A 60 16.48 18.29 2.75
N GLU A 61 15.67 18.68 3.75
CA GLU A 61 15.81 18.22 5.13
C GLU A 61 15.41 16.76 5.27
N LEU A 62 14.37 16.31 4.57
CA LEU A 62 13.97 14.91 4.57
C LEU A 62 15.04 14.04 3.91
N GLU A 63 15.64 14.46 2.81
CA GLU A 63 16.69 13.72 2.12
C GLU A 63 17.90 13.46 3.03
N GLN A 64 18.33 14.46 3.78
CA GLN A 64 19.43 14.33 4.76
C GLN A 64 19.09 13.34 5.90
N GLN A 65 17.81 13.17 6.22
CA GLN A 65 17.36 12.30 7.30
C GLN A 65 16.95 10.89 6.84
N MET A 66 16.79 10.66 5.54
CA MET A 66 16.41 9.34 5.00
C MET A 66 17.29 8.18 5.51
N PRO A 67 18.61 8.30 5.66
CA PRO A 67 19.44 7.22 6.20
C PRO A 67 19.11 6.82 7.64
N GLN A 68 18.40 7.67 8.39
CA GLN A 68 17.98 7.41 9.77
C GLN A 68 16.62 6.70 9.83
N ILE A 69 15.92 6.54 8.70
CA ILE A 69 14.60 5.95 8.64
C ILE A 69 14.72 4.46 8.36
N GLN A 70 14.58 3.65 9.41
CA GLN A 70 14.58 2.20 9.32
C GLN A 70 13.17 1.65 9.53
N ILE A 71 12.66 0.94 8.53
CA ILE A 71 11.33 0.34 8.56
C ILE A 71 11.46 -1.18 8.60
N SER A 72 10.75 -1.81 9.52
CA SER A 72 10.70 -3.26 9.62
C SER A 72 9.31 -3.74 9.97
N PHE A 73 9.04 -5.02 9.70
CA PHE A 73 7.79 -5.68 10.03
C PHE A 73 8.08 -6.84 10.98
N LYS A 74 7.26 -6.97 12.04
CA LYS A 74 7.35 -8.10 12.96
C LYS A 74 5.99 -8.75 13.10
N PHE A 75 5.95 -10.07 12.98
CA PHE A 75 4.71 -10.82 13.13
C PHE A 75 4.15 -10.65 14.55
N ASN A 76 2.88 -10.28 14.64
CA ASN A 76 2.15 -10.18 15.88
C ASN A 76 1.21 -11.37 16.00
N ALA A 77 1.48 -12.27 16.97
CA ALA A 77 0.72 -13.49 17.17
C ALA A 77 -0.72 -13.24 17.65
N GLU A 78 -0.98 -12.12 18.33
CA GLU A 78 -2.32 -11.78 18.82
C GLU A 78 -3.25 -11.37 17.67
N THR A 79 -2.71 -10.61 16.71
CA THR A 79 -3.50 -10.13 15.57
C THR A 79 -3.41 -11.03 14.35
N GLY A 80 -2.44 -11.96 14.33
CA GLY A 80 -2.13 -12.81 13.17
C GLY A 80 -1.59 -12.03 11.97
N ARG A 81 -1.02 -10.83 12.17
CA ARG A 81 -0.55 -9.92 11.12
C ARG A 81 0.82 -9.36 11.48
N PRO A 82 1.61 -8.91 10.48
CA PRO A 82 2.79 -8.13 10.79
C PRO A 82 2.41 -6.72 11.27
N ASP A 83 3.03 -6.27 12.36
CA ASP A 83 3.01 -4.89 12.79
C ASP A 83 4.21 -4.14 12.20
N THR A 84 4.01 -2.87 11.92
CA THR A 84 5.02 -1.97 11.34
C THR A 84 5.83 -1.29 12.43
N TYR A 85 7.14 -1.30 12.25
CA TYR A 85 8.10 -0.67 13.15
C TYR A 85 8.90 0.41 12.42
N LEU A 86 9.02 1.57 13.04
CA LEU A 86 9.85 2.69 12.63
C LEU A 86 10.97 2.87 13.66
N ASN A 87 12.22 2.75 13.24
CA ASN A 87 13.39 2.87 14.14
C ASN A 87 13.28 2.01 15.41
N GLY A 88 12.68 0.82 15.29
CA GLY A 88 12.49 -0.12 16.39
C GLY A 88 11.23 0.09 17.24
N GLU A 89 10.50 1.18 17.05
CA GLU A 89 9.22 1.49 17.71
C GLU A 89 8.04 0.93 16.89
N CYS A 90 7.07 0.29 17.55
CA CYS A 90 5.84 -0.16 16.89
C CYS A 90 4.93 1.04 16.60
N VAL A 91 4.73 1.33 15.33
CA VAL A 91 3.92 2.48 14.86
C VAL A 91 2.64 2.08 14.12
N GLU A 92 2.25 0.81 14.18
CA GLU A 92 1.13 0.27 13.39
C GLU A 92 -0.18 1.06 13.58
N LYS A 93 -0.47 1.54 14.78
CA LYS A 93 -1.67 2.36 15.04
C LYS A 93 -1.51 3.78 14.52
N GLU A 94 -0.36 4.43 14.78
CA GLU A 94 -0.12 5.82 14.42
C GLU A 94 -0.10 6.04 12.91
N ILE A 95 0.53 5.13 12.15
CA ILE A 95 0.57 5.24 10.68
C ILE A 95 -0.81 5.11 10.03
N ARG A 96 -1.84 4.66 10.77
CA ARG A 96 -3.23 4.59 10.30
C ARG A 96 -4.06 5.82 10.67
N SER A 97 -3.48 6.81 11.34
CA SER A 97 -4.17 8.05 11.71
C SER A 97 -4.63 8.85 10.49
N LEU A 98 -5.60 9.74 10.70
CA LEU A 98 -6.07 10.64 9.65
C LEU A 98 -4.97 11.61 9.23
N GLU A 99 -4.19 12.11 10.17
CA GLU A 99 -3.08 13.03 9.92
C GLU A 99 -2.05 12.41 8.96
N VAL A 100 -1.58 11.20 9.24
CA VAL A 100 -0.68 10.47 8.32
C VAL A 100 -1.35 10.21 6.98
N SER A 101 -2.65 9.88 6.97
CA SER A 101 -3.40 9.62 5.72
C SER A 101 -3.48 10.84 4.82
N ASN A 102 -3.58 12.05 5.39
CA ASN A 102 -3.65 13.29 4.63
C ASN A 102 -2.29 13.73 4.06
N HIS A 103 -1.18 13.28 4.67
CA HIS A 103 0.17 13.70 4.29
C HIS A 103 0.96 12.64 3.50
N VAL A 104 0.44 11.42 3.35
CA VAL A 104 1.20 10.32 2.73
C VAL A 104 1.42 10.48 1.22
N SER A 105 0.48 11.07 0.48
CA SER A 105 0.61 11.21 -0.97
C SER A 105 1.71 12.20 -1.37
N PRO A 106 1.87 13.38 -0.75
CA PRO A 106 3.04 14.24 -0.94
C PRO A 106 4.37 13.52 -0.70
N ILE A 107 4.51 12.78 0.39
CA ILE A 107 5.73 11.99 0.67
C ILE A 107 5.96 10.91 -0.40
N ALA A 108 4.91 10.20 -0.79
CA ALA A 108 5.00 9.15 -1.80
C ALA A 108 5.29 9.67 -3.22
N ALA A 109 5.17 10.97 -3.48
CA ALA A 109 5.54 11.61 -4.73
C ALA A 109 7.03 11.99 -4.78
N VAL A 110 7.72 12.05 -3.64
CA VAL A 110 9.14 12.46 -3.58
C VAL A 110 10.05 11.38 -4.16
N GLY A 111 10.83 11.71 -5.19
CA GLY A 111 11.62 10.76 -5.98
C GLY A 111 12.62 9.94 -5.15
N PHE A 112 13.44 10.58 -4.30
CA PHE A 112 14.44 9.87 -3.48
C PHE A 112 13.79 8.96 -2.41
N VAL A 113 12.62 9.35 -1.86
CA VAL A 113 11.84 8.48 -0.97
C VAL A 113 11.41 7.22 -1.71
N ARG A 114 10.90 7.39 -2.94
CA ARG A 114 10.52 6.24 -3.77
C ARG A 114 11.69 5.31 -4.04
N THR A 115 12.83 5.85 -4.45
CA THR A 115 14.05 5.06 -4.71
C THR A 115 14.44 4.24 -3.47
N ALA A 116 14.46 4.86 -2.29
CA ALA A 116 14.80 4.18 -1.05
C ALA A 116 13.78 3.07 -0.69
N MET A 117 12.47 3.34 -0.87
CA MET A 117 11.43 2.35 -0.59
C MET A 117 11.45 1.19 -1.59
N VAL A 118 11.60 1.45 -2.88
CA VAL A 118 11.72 0.40 -3.92
C VAL A 118 12.89 -0.54 -3.63
N THR A 119 14.05 0.01 -3.26
CA THR A 119 15.22 -0.80 -2.89
C THR A 119 14.92 -1.73 -1.71
N GLN A 120 14.27 -1.24 -0.65
CA GLN A 120 13.89 -2.07 0.48
C GLN A 120 12.85 -3.13 0.10
N GLN A 121 11.85 -2.77 -0.69
CA GLN A 121 10.81 -3.68 -1.18
C GLN A 121 11.39 -4.81 -2.03
N GLN A 122 12.29 -4.50 -2.95
CA GLN A 122 13.01 -5.51 -3.75
C GLN A 122 13.82 -6.48 -2.89
N GLN A 123 14.49 -5.95 -1.86
CA GLN A 123 15.22 -6.80 -0.93
C GLN A 123 14.31 -7.73 -0.14
N MET A 124 13.11 -7.26 0.28
CA MET A 124 12.12 -8.08 0.99
C MET A 124 11.55 -9.21 0.12
N GLY A 125 11.42 -9.00 -1.18
CA GLY A 125 10.88 -10.00 -2.12
C GLY A 125 11.92 -10.84 -2.85
N LYS A 126 13.22 -10.69 -2.52
CA LYS A 126 14.35 -11.36 -3.20
C LYS A 126 14.19 -12.88 -3.33
N ASP A 127 13.69 -13.54 -2.29
CA ASP A 127 13.58 -14.99 -2.22
C ASP A 127 12.22 -15.51 -2.70
N LYS A 128 11.40 -14.64 -3.32
CA LYS A 128 10.01 -14.94 -3.73
C LYS A 128 9.15 -15.43 -2.55
N GLY A 129 7.98 -15.98 -2.82
CA GLY A 129 7.03 -16.35 -1.76
C GLY A 129 6.51 -15.11 -1.01
N VAL A 130 6.28 -14.03 -1.75
CA VAL A 130 5.81 -12.75 -1.22
C VAL A 130 4.54 -12.30 -1.94
N VAL A 131 3.62 -11.72 -1.18
CA VAL A 131 2.48 -10.95 -1.69
C VAL A 131 2.69 -9.51 -1.26
N MET A 132 2.80 -8.60 -2.21
CA MET A 132 3.06 -7.20 -1.96
C MET A 132 1.96 -6.35 -2.58
N ASP A 133 1.37 -5.43 -1.81
CA ASP A 133 0.38 -4.50 -2.34
C ASP A 133 0.90 -3.05 -2.35
N GLY A 134 0.52 -2.34 -3.39
CA GLY A 134 0.99 -0.96 -3.59
C GLY A 134 0.31 -0.21 -4.72
N ARG A 135 1.13 0.56 -5.47
CA ARG A 135 0.72 1.37 -6.61
C ARG A 135 1.52 1.06 -7.88
N ASP A 136 2.70 0.53 -7.70
CA ASP A 136 3.70 0.33 -8.74
C ASP A 136 4.53 -0.94 -8.53
N ILE A 137 3.95 -1.91 -7.82
CA ILE A 137 4.65 -3.16 -7.52
C ILE A 137 4.93 -3.93 -8.80
N GLY A 138 3.93 -4.12 -9.64
CA GLY A 138 4.04 -4.85 -10.90
C GLY A 138 4.68 -4.06 -12.04
N THR A 139 4.87 -2.74 -11.88
CA THR A 139 5.48 -1.90 -12.93
C THR A 139 6.91 -1.48 -12.60
N THR A 140 7.26 -1.34 -11.32
CA THR A 140 8.55 -0.78 -10.88
C THR A 140 9.30 -1.68 -9.90
N VAL A 141 8.61 -2.20 -8.87
CA VAL A 141 9.28 -3.00 -7.83
C VAL A 141 9.61 -4.39 -8.34
N PHE A 142 8.63 -5.09 -8.89
CA PHE A 142 8.76 -6.43 -9.46
C PHE A 142 8.13 -6.50 -10.86
N PRO A 143 8.79 -5.89 -11.86
CA PRO A 143 8.28 -5.93 -13.25
C PRO A 143 8.19 -7.36 -13.81
N ASP A 144 8.93 -8.30 -13.22
CA ASP A 144 8.93 -9.72 -13.59
C ASP A 144 8.12 -10.60 -12.60
N ALA A 145 7.23 -10.00 -11.78
CA ALA A 145 6.34 -10.77 -10.91
C ALA A 145 5.47 -11.73 -11.72
N GLU A 146 5.39 -12.99 -11.29
CA GLU A 146 4.66 -14.04 -11.99
C GLU A 146 3.14 -13.83 -11.98
N LEU A 147 2.63 -13.20 -10.92
CA LEU A 147 1.21 -12.83 -10.83
C LEU A 147 1.08 -11.34 -10.51
N LYS A 148 0.48 -10.60 -11.44
CA LYS A 148 0.18 -9.18 -11.28
C LYS A 148 -1.31 -8.95 -11.35
N ILE A 149 -1.85 -8.30 -10.32
CA ILE A 149 -3.26 -7.95 -10.22
C ILE A 149 -3.37 -6.44 -10.12
N PHE A 150 -4.25 -5.85 -10.91
CA PHE A 150 -4.60 -4.44 -10.81
C PHE A 150 -6.04 -4.32 -10.33
N VAL A 151 -6.21 -3.87 -9.08
CA VAL A 151 -7.53 -3.79 -8.43
C VAL A 151 -8.12 -2.41 -8.64
N THR A 152 -9.33 -2.37 -9.17
CA THR A 152 -10.12 -1.15 -9.36
C THR A 152 -11.43 -1.21 -8.55
N ALA A 153 -11.94 -0.05 -8.23
CA ALA A 153 -13.31 0.22 -7.78
C ALA A 153 -13.60 1.70 -8.00
N SER A 154 -14.88 2.07 -8.19
CA SER A 154 -15.24 3.47 -8.39
C SER A 154 -14.84 4.33 -7.18
N ALA A 155 -14.62 5.64 -7.38
CA ALA A 155 -14.24 6.55 -6.31
C ALA A 155 -15.31 6.58 -5.20
N GLU A 156 -16.57 6.53 -5.58
CA GLU A 156 -17.73 6.54 -4.67
C GLU A 156 -17.75 5.28 -3.80
N VAL A 157 -17.55 4.09 -4.40
CA VAL A 157 -17.49 2.82 -3.65
C VAL A 157 -16.32 2.83 -2.66
N ARG A 158 -15.17 3.35 -3.06
CA ARG A 158 -14.00 3.45 -2.20
C ARG A 158 -14.18 4.47 -1.07
N ALA A 159 -14.83 5.60 -1.36
CA ALA A 159 -15.20 6.59 -0.37
C ALA A 159 -16.20 6.01 0.64
N GLN A 160 -17.22 5.26 0.17
CA GLN A 160 -18.19 4.60 1.04
C GLN A 160 -17.52 3.58 1.97
N ARG A 161 -16.64 2.72 1.45
CA ARG A 161 -15.87 1.76 2.27
C ARG A 161 -15.06 2.48 3.35
N ARG A 162 -14.43 3.60 3.02
CA ARG A 162 -13.66 4.39 3.98
C ARG A 162 -14.52 5.08 5.01
N PHE A 163 -15.66 5.60 4.60
CA PHE A 163 -16.66 6.20 5.49
C PHE A 163 -17.17 5.19 6.52
N ASP A 164 -17.54 3.99 6.06
CA ASP A 164 -18.03 2.91 6.93
C ASP A 164 -16.95 2.44 7.91
N GLU A 165 -15.70 2.34 7.44
CA GLU A 165 -14.54 2.00 8.29
C GLU A 165 -14.32 3.03 9.41
N LEU A 166 -14.39 4.33 9.10
CA LEU A 166 -14.22 5.40 10.08
C LEU A 166 -15.37 5.41 11.08
N LYS A 167 -16.61 5.25 10.62
CA LYS A 167 -17.79 5.14 11.50
C LYS A 167 -17.70 3.93 12.42
N ALA A 168 -17.28 2.79 11.93
CA ALA A 168 -17.10 1.58 12.75
C ALA A 168 -16.06 1.76 13.85
N LYS A 169 -15.08 2.66 13.63
CA LYS A 169 -14.06 3.03 14.63
C LYS A 169 -14.51 4.17 15.56
N GLY A 170 -15.73 4.69 15.44
CA GLY A 170 -16.24 5.83 16.20
C GLY A 170 -15.55 7.15 15.87
N MET A 171 -14.91 7.25 14.69
CA MET A 171 -14.23 8.46 14.23
C MET A 171 -15.18 9.36 13.44
N PRO A 172 -15.01 10.71 13.53
CA PRO A 172 -15.76 11.63 12.68
C PRO A 172 -15.52 11.29 11.20
N ALA A 173 -16.58 11.28 10.41
CA ALA A 173 -16.52 10.99 8.99
C ALA A 173 -17.56 11.83 8.25
N ASP A 174 -17.11 12.54 7.23
CA ASP A 174 -17.93 13.20 6.22
C ASP A 174 -17.68 12.53 4.88
N PHE A 175 -18.73 12.17 4.16
CA PHE A 175 -18.62 11.43 2.91
C PHE A 175 -18.01 12.27 1.79
N ASP A 176 -18.41 13.54 1.68
CA ASP A 176 -17.95 14.42 0.60
C ASP A 176 -16.45 14.77 0.77
N ASP A 177 -16.02 15.01 2.00
CA ASP A 177 -14.61 15.21 2.33
C ASP A 177 -13.78 13.96 2.01
N ILE A 178 -14.29 12.77 2.33
CA ILE A 178 -13.64 11.51 2.03
C ILE A 178 -13.56 11.27 0.52
N LEU A 179 -14.65 11.51 -0.21
CA LEU A 179 -14.68 11.36 -1.67
C LEU A 179 -13.67 12.29 -2.35
N LYS A 180 -13.66 13.56 -1.93
CA LYS A 180 -12.68 14.54 -2.41
C LYS A 180 -11.25 14.07 -2.15
N ASN A 181 -10.94 13.62 -0.94
CA ASN A 181 -9.61 13.09 -0.59
C ASN A 181 -9.25 11.87 -1.44
N VAL A 182 -10.18 10.95 -1.69
CA VAL A 182 -9.96 9.79 -2.56
C VAL A 182 -9.59 10.25 -3.98
N GLN A 183 -10.33 11.20 -4.56
CA GLN A 183 -10.09 11.72 -5.90
C GLN A 183 -8.75 12.48 -6.01
N GLU A 184 -8.42 13.31 -5.03
CA GLU A 184 -7.13 14.03 -4.97
C GLU A 184 -5.96 13.07 -4.91
N ARG A 185 -6.06 12.01 -4.10
CA ARG A 185 -5.02 10.98 -4.00
C ARG A 185 -4.87 10.19 -5.29
N ASP A 186 -5.97 9.85 -5.96
CA ASP A 186 -5.94 9.17 -7.24
C ASP A 186 -5.22 10.02 -8.30
N TYR A 187 -5.50 11.32 -8.29
CA TYR A 187 -4.81 12.26 -9.17
C TYR A 187 -3.31 12.30 -8.90
N ILE A 188 -2.89 12.48 -7.64
CA ILE A 188 -1.48 12.51 -7.25
C ILE A 188 -0.79 11.20 -7.61
N ASP A 189 -1.38 10.05 -7.23
CA ASP A 189 -0.79 8.73 -7.47
C ASP A 189 -0.60 8.45 -8.97
N SER A 190 -1.54 8.90 -9.82
CA SER A 190 -1.51 8.65 -11.27
C SER A 190 -0.67 9.65 -12.06
N HIS A 191 -0.43 10.87 -11.52
CA HIS A 191 0.26 11.96 -12.23
C HIS A 191 1.64 12.31 -11.65
N ARG A 192 2.08 11.62 -10.59
CA ARG A 192 3.42 11.83 -10.05
C ARG A 192 4.49 11.49 -11.09
N GLU A 193 5.60 12.23 -11.08
CA GLU A 193 6.68 12.11 -12.06
C GLU A 193 7.37 10.74 -12.01
N VAL A 194 7.60 10.21 -10.79
CA VAL A 194 8.32 8.95 -10.59
C VAL A 194 7.36 7.82 -10.30
N SER A 195 7.36 6.78 -11.12
CA SER A 195 6.57 5.55 -10.97
C SER A 195 5.07 5.82 -10.71
N PRO A 196 4.36 6.49 -11.65
CA PRO A 196 2.93 6.76 -11.49
C PRO A 196 2.13 5.45 -11.38
N LEU A 197 0.99 5.52 -10.68
CA LEU A 197 0.05 4.41 -10.65
C LEU A 197 -0.48 4.14 -12.06
N ARG A 198 -0.14 2.99 -12.60
CA ARG A 198 -0.67 2.48 -13.88
C ARG A 198 -0.74 0.95 -13.84
N LYS A 199 -1.66 0.39 -14.59
CA LYS A 199 -1.73 -1.05 -14.77
C LYS A 199 -0.53 -1.53 -15.59
N ALA A 200 0.17 -2.56 -15.12
CA ALA A 200 1.19 -3.24 -15.94
C ALA A 200 0.50 -3.94 -17.11
N ASP A 201 1.19 -4.04 -18.28
CA ASP A 201 0.58 -4.57 -19.50
C ASP A 201 0.12 -6.04 -19.34
N ASP A 202 0.83 -6.81 -18.52
CA ASP A 202 0.54 -8.20 -18.18
C ASP A 202 -0.29 -8.38 -16.89
N ALA A 203 -0.76 -7.30 -16.27
CA ALA A 203 -1.58 -7.38 -15.08
C ALA A 203 -3.04 -7.72 -15.40
N ILE A 204 -3.58 -8.67 -14.64
CA ILE A 204 -5.00 -9.02 -14.68
C ILE A 204 -5.77 -7.96 -13.88
N GLU A 205 -6.77 -7.36 -14.50
CA GLU A 205 -7.61 -6.36 -13.86
C GLU A 205 -8.76 -7.01 -13.09
N LEU A 206 -9.01 -6.50 -11.89
CA LEU A 206 -10.14 -6.88 -11.06
C LEU A 206 -10.90 -5.63 -10.63
N ASP A 207 -12.09 -5.42 -11.20
CA ASP A 207 -13.06 -4.48 -10.63
C ASP A 207 -13.83 -5.19 -9.50
N ASN A 208 -13.58 -4.76 -8.27
CA ASN A 208 -14.23 -5.33 -7.10
C ASN A 208 -15.35 -4.46 -6.54
N SER A 209 -15.89 -3.51 -7.31
CA SER A 209 -16.92 -2.57 -6.86
C SER A 209 -18.12 -3.26 -6.21
N TYR A 210 -18.53 -4.41 -6.80
CA TYR A 210 -19.73 -5.14 -6.39
C TYR A 210 -19.44 -6.56 -5.87
N MET A 211 -18.16 -6.91 -5.69
CA MET A 211 -17.78 -8.23 -5.20
C MET A 211 -17.75 -8.29 -3.67
N THR A 212 -18.26 -9.36 -3.13
CA THR A 212 -18.10 -9.71 -1.71
C THR A 212 -16.66 -10.12 -1.39
N ILE A 213 -16.26 -10.05 -0.13
CA ILE A 213 -14.93 -10.50 0.30
C ILE A 213 -14.66 -11.97 -0.04
N PRO A 214 -15.61 -12.92 0.17
CA PRO A 214 -15.41 -14.32 -0.25
C PRO A 214 -15.20 -14.49 -1.76
N GLU A 215 -15.94 -13.77 -2.60
CA GLU A 215 -15.77 -13.82 -4.06
C GLU A 215 -14.40 -13.30 -4.48
N GLN A 216 -13.95 -12.19 -3.91
CA GLN A 216 -12.60 -11.66 -4.18
C GLN A 216 -11.52 -12.67 -3.77
N LYS A 217 -11.68 -13.32 -2.60
CA LYS A 217 -10.74 -14.34 -2.12
C LYS A 217 -10.68 -15.54 -3.07
N GLN A 218 -11.83 -16.06 -3.49
CA GLN A 218 -11.91 -17.19 -4.41
C GLN A 218 -11.27 -16.84 -5.75
N TRP A 219 -11.62 -15.68 -6.31
CA TRP A 219 -11.06 -15.22 -7.58
C TRP A 219 -9.54 -15.14 -7.55
N LEU A 220 -8.99 -14.58 -6.47
CA LEU A 220 -7.54 -14.41 -6.33
C LEU A 220 -6.83 -15.76 -6.15
N MET A 221 -7.43 -16.71 -5.41
CA MET A 221 -6.92 -18.07 -5.27
C MET A 221 -6.89 -18.83 -6.60
N ASP A 222 -7.90 -18.66 -7.44
CA ASP A 222 -7.94 -19.30 -8.75
C ASP A 222 -6.81 -18.76 -9.66
N ARG A 223 -6.59 -17.44 -9.68
CA ARG A 223 -5.45 -16.84 -10.41
C ARG A 223 -4.09 -17.32 -9.89
N PHE A 224 -3.95 -17.46 -8.56
CA PHE A 224 -2.73 -18.02 -7.98
C PHE A 224 -2.48 -19.45 -8.41
N LYS A 225 -3.49 -20.34 -8.34
CA LYS A 225 -3.37 -21.74 -8.79
C LYS A 225 -2.98 -21.84 -10.26
N GLU A 226 -3.64 -21.08 -11.14
CA GLU A 226 -3.30 -21.05 -12.57
C GLU A 226 -1.83 -20.70 -12.82
N LYS A 227 -1.23 -19.87 -11.97
CA LYS A 227 0.18 -19.45 -12.11
C LYS A 227 1.19 -20.44 -11.55
N ILE A 228 0.84 -21.22 -10.54
CA ILE A 228 1.77 -22.23 -10.00
C ILE A 228 1.70 -23.57 -10.73
N ASP A 229 0.61 -23.84 -11.44
CA ASP A 229 0.43 -25.05 -12.23
C ASP A 229 1.09 -24.95 -13.63
N GLN A 230 1.57 -23.74 -14.01
CA GLN A 230 2.37 -23.45 -15.22
C GLN A 230 3.88 -23.58 -14.92
#